data_4e0e7b1606d684925ad142c2bc68b0c6
#
_entry.id   4e0e7b1606d684925ad142c2bc68b0c6
#
_cell.length_a   1.000
_cell.length_b   1.000
_cell.length_c   1.000
_cell.angle_alpha   90.00
_cell.angle_beta   90.00
_cell.angle_gamma   90.00
#
_symmetry.space_group_name_H-M   'P 1'
#
loop_
_entity.id
_entity.type
_entity.pdbx_description
1 polymer ?
#
loop_
_entity_poly.entity_id
_entity_poly.type
_entity_poly.pdbx_seq_one_letter_code
_entity_poly.pdbx_strand_id
1 'polypeptide(L)'
;AQLGLKTACVEGRDTLGGTCLNVGCIPSKALLHASHQLHEAQHNFAKMGLIAEDPKVDWAKMQGYKTEVIDGNTKGIEFLFKKNKIDWLKGWGSIPAAGQVKVGDDIHQAKHIIIASGSEPSSLPGIEIDEKTVVTSTGALALDKIPSKMVVIGAGVIGLELGSVYARLGTEVEVIEFLDDITPGMDGEVQKTFLRILKKQGLKFTMGAAVQSVAVKKGKATVSYVKRKKDTTHELEADVVLVATGRRPYVDGLGLDALGVTLTARGQIQTDAHYATSVPGIYAIGDAITGPMLAHKAEDEGMAVAEILAGQAGHVNYDVIPGVIYTHPEVATVGQTEEQLKEAGRAYKAGKFSFMGNGRAKANFAADGFVKILADATTDRILGAHIIGPMAGDLIHEVCVAMEFGAAAEDLARTCHAHPTYSEAVREAALACGDGAIHS
;
A
#
# COMPACT_ATOMS: atom_id res chain seq x y z
N ALA A 1 -1.36 -21.78 -15.24
CA ALA A 1 -1.72 -23.20 -15.09
C ALA A 1 -3.19 -23.46 -15.49
N GLN A 2 -4.16 -22.68 -14.96
CA GLN A 2 -5.61 -22.84 -15.28
C GLN A 2 -5.93 -22.72 -16.78
N LEU A 3 -5.13 -21.95 -17.52
CA LEU A 3 -5.24 -21.77 -18.98
C LEU A 3 -4.53 -22.90 -19.78
N GLY A 4 -4.14 -24.01 -19.14
CA GLY A 4 -3.50 -25.16 -19.78
C GLY A 4 -2.00 -25.05 -19.97
N LEU A 5 -1.34 -23.99 -19.48
CA LEU A 5 0.11 -23.85 -19.54
C LEU A 5 0.78 -24.69 -18.45
N LYS A 6 1.83 -25.47 -18.80
CA LYS A 6 2.70 -26.10 -17.80
C LYS A 6 3.52 -25.00 -17.11
N THR A 7 3.35 -24.88 -15.80
CA THR A 7 3.84 -23.72 -15.04
C THR A 7 4.75 -24.18 -13.89
N ALA A 8 5.86 -23.48 -13.70
CA ALA A 8 6.69 -23.55 -12.52
C ALA A 8 6.85 -22.15 -11.91
N CYS A 9 7.00 -22.07 -10.60
CA CYS A 9 7.31 -20.85 -9.87
C CYS A 9 8.63 -21.02 -9.12
N VAL A 10 9.55 -20.08 -9.34
CA VAL A 10 10.81 -19.99 -8.59
C VAL A 10 10.59 -19.03 -7.43
N GLU A 11 10.86 -19.47 -6.20
CA GLU A 11 10.76 -18.64 -4.99
C GLU A 11 12.00 -18.81 -4.12
N GLY A 12 12.69 -17.69 -3.86
CA GLY A 12 13.91 -17.66 -3.07
C GLY A 12 13.70 -17.75 -1.57
N ARG A 13 12.47 -17.54 -1.09
CA ARG A 13 12.09 -17.70 0.32
C ARG A 13 11.61 -19.12 0.60
N ASP A 14 11.59 -19.48 1.87
CA ASP A 14 11.10 -20.81 2.31
C ASP A 14 9.58 -20.94 2.19
N THR A 15 8.86 -19.85 1.97
CA THR A 15 7.40 -19.78 1.88
C THR A 15 6.95 -19.02 0.64
N LEU A 16 5.83 -19.44 0.04
CA LEU A 16 5.18 -18.76 -1.07
C LEU A 16 4.47 -17.49 -0.62
N GLY A 17 4.12 -16.61 -1.56
CA GLY A 17 3.33 -15.39 -1.32
C GLY A 17 4.11 -14.09 -1.37
N GLY A 18 5.42 -14.16 -1.63
CA GLY A 18 6.27 -12.98 -1.84
C GLY A 18 6.31 -12.00 -0.66
N THR A 19 6.64 -10.76 -0.95
CA THR A 19 6.76 -9.68 0.05
C THR A 19 5.42 -9.37 0.72
N CYS A 20 4.35 -9.23 -0.05
CA CYS A 20 3.04 -8.82 0.47
C CYS A 20 2.56 -9.76 1.58
N LEU A 21 2.58 -11.07 1.35
CA LEU A 21 2.06 -12.04 2.30
C LEU A 21 2.97 -12.23 3.51
N ASN A 22 4.28 -12.30 3.30
CA ASN A 22 5.22 -12.72 4.34
C ASN A 22 5.72 -11.57 5.21
N VAL A 23 6.02 -10.41 4.61
CA VAL A 23 6.70 -9.29 5.28
C VAL A 23 6.16 -7.91 4.86
N GLY A 24 4.93 -7.86 4.37
CA GLY A 24 4.31 -6.62 3.84
C GLY A 24 2.85 -6.46 4.25
N CYS A 25 1.95 -6.57 3.27
CA CYS A 25 0.53 -6.22 3.42
C CYS A 25 -0.17 -7.02 4.51
N ILE A 26 -0.09 -8.35 4.48
CA ILE A 26 -0.86 -9.20 5.39
C ILE A 26 -0.41 -9.03 6.85
N PRO A 27 0.88 -9.13 7.20
CA PRO A 27 1.31 -8.89 8.57
C PRO A 27 1.02 -7.46 9.07
N SER A 28 1.13 -6.43 8.21
CA SER A 28 0.80 -5.07 8.62
C SER A 28 -0.70 -4.92 8.90
N LYS A 29 -1.59 -5.51 8.10
CA LYS A 29 -3.05 -5.46 8.30
C LYS A 29 -3.47 -6.24 9.55
N ALA A 30 -2.81 -7.35 9.86
CA ALA A 30 -3.03 -8.06 11.11
C ALA A 30 -2.70 -7.19 12.34
N LEU A 31 -1.54 -6.49 12.33
CA LEU A 31 -1.17 -5.59 13.42
C LEU A 31 -2.04 -4.32 13.47
N LEU A 32 -2.40 -3.75 12.30
CA LEU A 32 -3.32 -2.61 12.23
C LEU A 32 -4.68 -2.94 12.83
N HIS A 33 -5.24 -4.11 12.48
CA HIS A 33 -6.49 -4.59 13.05
C HIS A 33 -6.38 -4.79 14.57
N ALA A 34 -5.40 -5.56 15.04
CA ALA A 34 -5.25 -5.85 16.46
C ALA A 34 -5.00 -4.58 17.31
N SER A 35 -4.16 -3.65 16.84
CA SER A 35 -3.91 -2.39 17.51
C SER A 35 -5.14 -1.48 17.52
N HIS A 36 -5.98 -1.54 16.48
CA HIS A 36 -7.23 -0.80 16.44
C HIS A 36 -8.24 -1.34 17.44
N GLN A 37 -8.37 -2.68 17.59
CA GLN A 37 -9.24 -3.27 18.61
C GLN A 37 -8.86 -2.84 20.04
N LEU A 38 -7.56 -2.72 20.31
CA LEU A 38 -7.10 -2.18 21.59
C LEU A 38 -7.55 -0.73 21.77
N HIS A 39 -7.36 0.10 20.73
CA HIS A 39 -7.78 1.51 20.75
C HIS A 39 -9.30 1.63 21.00
N GLU A 40 -10.13 0.83 20.34
CA GLU A 40 -11.58 0.79 20.54
C GLU A 40 -11.93 0.42 21.99
N ALA A 41 -11.28 -0.60 22.54
CA ALA A 41 -11.49 -1.03 23.91
C ALA A 41 -11.14 0.07 24.94
N GLN A 42 -10.07 0.82 24.69
CA GLN A 42 -9.60 1.90 25.57
C GLN A 42 -10.45 3.18 25.49
N HIS A 43 -11.06 3.49 24.33
CA HIS A 43 -11.64 4.82 24.09
C HIS A 43 -13.15 4.80 23.86
N ASN A 44 -13.70 3.72 23.29
CA ASN A 44 -15.08 3.68 22.83
C ASN A 44 -15.97 2.66 23.58
N PHE A 45 -15.43 1.58 24.12
CA PHE A 45 -16.22 0.54 24.79
C PHE A 45 -17.05 1.11 25.94
N ALA A 46 -16.47 1.94 26.81
CA ALA A 46 -17.21 2.55 27.91
C ALA A 46 -18.39 3.42 27.43
N LYS A 47 -18.23 4.11 26.30
CA LYS A 47 -19.29 4.92 25.68
C LYS A 47 -20.46 4.06 25.17
N MET A 48 -20.17 2.81 24.78
CA MET A 48 -21.17 1.82 24.35
C MET A 48 -21.78 1.02 25.51
N GLY A 49 -21.35 1.28 26.74
CA GLY A 49 -21.78 0.50 27.91
C GLY A 49 -21.06 -0.85 28.05
N LEU A 50 -19.96 -1.06 27.33
CA LEU A 50 -19.12 -2.25 27.45
C LEU A 50 -18.03 -2.02 28.50
N ILE A 51 -17.88 -2.96 29.42
CA ILE A 51 -16.88 -2.89 30.49
C ILE A 51 -15.64 -3.68 30.05
N ALA A 52 -14.53 -2.98 29.88
CA ALA A 52 -13.22 -3.58 29.66
C ALA A 52 -12.24 -2.89 30.62
N GLU A 53 -11.92 -3.58 31.72
CA GLU A 53 -11.02 -3.03 32.73
C GLU A 53 -9.57 -3.07 32.22
N ASP A 54 -8.97 -1.89 32.03
CA ASP A 54 -7.55 -1.67 31.69
C ASP A 54 -7.01 -2.63 30.62
N PRO A 55 -7.54 -2.58 29.38
CA PRO A 55 -7.13 -3.51 28.33
C PRO A 55 -5.65 -3.30 27.98
N LYS A 56 -4.87 -4.38 28.06
CA LYS A 56 -3.41 -4.41 27.86
C LYS A 56 -3.03 -5.29 26.70
N VAL A 57 -1.85 -5.04 26.17
CA VAL A 57 -1.24 -5.82 25.08
C VAL A 57 -0.35 -6.92 25.66
N ASP A 58 -0.59 -8.15 25.24
CA ASP A 58 0.39 -9.22 25.25
C ASP A 58 1.07 -9.24 23.89
N TRP A 59 2.24 -8.60 23.79
CA TRP A 59 2.93 -8.42 22.52
C TRP A 59 3.32 -9.76 21.89
N ALA A 60 3.74 -10.73 22.67
CA ALA A 60 4.11 -12.05 22.15
C ALA A 60 2.91 -12.76 21.51
N LYS A 61 1.72 -12.68 22.12
CA LYS A 61 0.49 -13.22 21.53
C LYS A 61 0.04 -12.44 20.30
N MET A 62 0.19 -11.12 20.27
CA MET A 62 -0.15 -10.32 19.10
C MET A 62 0.77 -10.66 17.91
N GLN A 63 2.06 -10.87 18.14
CA GLN A 63 3.00 -11.38 17.15
C GLN A 63 2.66 -12.82 16.72
N GLY A 64 2.23 -13.67 17.64
CA GLY A 64 1.73 -15.01 17.36
C GLY A 64 0.50 -15.00 16.45
N TYR A 65 -0.50 -14.17 16.75
CA TYR A 65 -1.67 -13.95 15.90
C TYR A 65 -1.28 -13.53 14.47
N LYS A 66 -0.38 -12.55 14.33
CA LYS A 66 0.15 -12.13 13.02
C LYS A 66 0.76 -13.31 12.26
N THR A 67 1.56 -14.14 12.95
CA THR A 67 2.23 -15.31 12.35
C THR A 67 1.21 -16.37 11.92
N GLU A 68 0.19 -16.66 12.73
CA GLU A 68 -0.89 -17.58 12.37
C GLU A 68 -1.64 -17.14 11.09
N VAL A 69 -1.87 -15.84 10.94
CA VAL A 69 -2.50 -15.28 9.73
C VAL A 69 -1.60 -15.51 8.51
N ILE A 70 -0.29 -15.27 8.62
CA ILE A 70 0.68 -15.51 7.54
C ILE A 70 0.69 -16.99 7.17
N ASP A 71 0.84 -17.88 8.16
CA ASP A 71 0.93 -19.33 7.96
C ASP A 71 -0.33 -19.92 7.31
N GLY A 72 -1.50 -19.42 7.72
CA GLY A 72 -2.75 -19.83 7.10
C GLY A 72 -2.81 -19.51 5.61
N ASN A 73 -2.35 -18.31 5.25
CA ASN A 73 -2.34 -17.87 3.84
C ASN A 73 -1.26 -18.58 3.02
N THR A 74 -0.03 -18.77 3.54
CA THR A 74 1.05 -19.46 2.81
C THR A 74 0.67 -20.90 2.52
N LYS A 75 0.09 -21.63 3.49
CA LYS A 75 -0.47 -22.97 3.29
C LYS A 75 -1.58 -23.00 2.24
N GLY A 76 -2.40 -21.94 2.18
CA GLY A 76 -3.42 -21.77 1.14
C GLY A 76 -2.80 -21.73 -0.26
N ILE A 77 -1.70 -20.98 -0.44
CA ILE A 77 -1.00 -20.92 -1.74
C ILE A 77 -0.36 -22.27 -2.09
N GLU A 78 0.28 -22.96 -1.13
CA GLU A 78 0.82 -24.30 -1.35
C GLU A 78 -0.27 -25.27 -1.82
N PHE A 79 -1.46 -25.23 -1.21
CA PHE A 79 -2.62 -26.01 -1.64
C PHE A 79 -3.01 -25.68 -3.09
N LEU A 80 -3.06 -24.38 -3.46
CA LEU A 80 -3.38 -23.95 -4.82
C LEU A 80 -2.33 -24.40 -5.83
N PHE A 81 -1.06 -24.36 -5.49
CA PHE A 81 0.03 -24.88 -6.33
C PHE A 81 -0.17 -26.37 -6.61
N LYS A 82 -0.41 -27.16 -5.56
CA LYS A 82 -0.68 -28.60 -5.68
C LYS A 82 -1.94 -28.88 -6.51
N LYS A 83 -3.04 -28.16 -6.25
CA LYS A 83 -4.30 -28.29 -6.98
C LYS A 83 -4.14 -28.01 -8.47
N ASN A 84 -3.39 -26.96 -8.83
CA ASN A 84 -3.18 -26.54 -10.21
C ASN A 84 -1.94 -27.16 -10.87
N LYS A 85 -1.25 -28.09 -10.19
CA LYS A 85 -0.04 -28.77 -10.68
C LYS A 85 1.07 -27.77 -11.10
N ILE A 86 1.29 -26.76 -10.26
CA ILE A 86 2.37 -25.80 -10.42
C ILE A 86 3.60 -26.35 -9.69
N ASP A 87 4.72 -26.46 -10.40
CA ASP A 87 5.98 -26.87 -9.80
C ASP A 87 6.56 -25.72 -8.95
N TRP A 88 6.92 -26.00 -7.70
CA TRP A 88 7.61 -25.06 -6.84
C TRP A 88 9.10 -25.34 -6.82
N LEU A 89 9.88 -24.48 -7.48
CA LEU A 89 11.34 -24.53 -7.53
C LEU A 89 11.89 -23.61 -6.41
N LYS A 90 12.38 -24.22 -5.34
CA LYS A 90 12.90 -23.50 -4.18
C LYS A 90 14.31 -23.00 -4.42
N GLY A 91 14.54 -21.72 -4.27
CA GLY A 91 15.82 -21.08 -4.38
C GLY A 91 15.78 -19.78 -5.19
N TRP A 92 16.89 -19.08 -5.18
CA TRP A 92 17.06 -17.85 -5.96
C TRP A 92 17.26 -18.19 -7.43
N GLY A 93 16.45 -17.58 -8.29
CA GLY A 93 16.50 -17.76 -9.74
C GLY A 93 17.37 -16.77 -10.44
N SER A 94 18.02 -17.17 -11.52
CA SER A 94 18.66 -16.29 -12.51
C SER A 94 18.33 -16.75 -13.92
N ILE A 95 18.56 -15.90 -14.91
CA ILE A 95 18.26 -16.15 -16.31
C ILE A 95 19.60 -16.14 -17.09
N PRO A 96 20.28 -17.28 -17.24
CA PRO A 96 21.60 -17.32 -17.90
C PRO A 96 21.52 -17.12 -19.41
N ALA A 97 20.38 -17.45 -20.02
CA ALA A 97 20.10 -17.25 -21.44
C ALA A 97 18.58 -17.19 -21.67
N ALA A 98 18.16 -16.66 -22.81
CA ALA A 98 16.76 -16.69 -23.22
C ALA A 98 16.24 -18.14 -23.23
N GLY A 99 15.07 -18.37 -22.61
CA GLY A 99 14.49 -19.70 -22.48
C GLY A 99 15.09 -20.58 -21.37
N GLN A 100 15.99 -20.06 -20.54
CA GLN A 100 16.63 -20.80 -19.45
C GLN A 100 16.47 -20.09 -18.11
N VAL A 101 16.08 -20.84 -17.07
CA VAL A 101 16.04 -20.38 -15.69
C VAL A 101 16.93 -21.28 -14.86
N LYS A 102 17.90 -20.69 -14.14
CA LYS A 102 18.81 -21.41 -13.25
C LYS A 102 18.34 -21.22 -11.80
N VAL A 103 18.23 -22.34 -11.07
CA VAL A 103 17.92 -22.36 -9.62
C VAL A 103 18.94 -23.29 -8.94
N GLY A 104 19.80 -22.74 -8.10
CA GLY A 104 20.97 -23.50 -7.60
C GLY A 104 21.86 -23.94 -8.75
N ASP A 105 22.10 -25.25 -8.88
CA ASP A 105 22.89 -25.84 -9.97
C ASP A 105 22.03 -26.30 -11.17
N ASP A 106 20.71 -26.34 -11.02
CA ASP A 106 19.79 -26.85 -12.04
C ASP A 106 19.39 -25.76 -13.04
N ILE A 107 19.35 -26.14 -14.34
CA ILE A 107 18.86 -25.30 -15.44
C ILE A 107 17.55 -25.87 -15.96
N HIS A 108 16.49 -25.06 -15.87
CA HIS A 108 15.16 -25.36 -16.37
C HIS A 108 14.92 -24.68 -17.71
N GLN A 109 14.35 -25.41 -18.67
CA GLN A 109 13.95 -24.84 -19.97
C GLN A 109 12.54 -24.30 -19.89
N ALA A 110 12.33 -23.07 -20.37
CA ALA A 110 11.03 -22.41 -20.38
C ALA A 110 10.78 -21.72 -21.72
N LYS A 111 9.60 -21.92 -22.31
CA LYS A 111 9.19 -21.21 -23.51
C LYS A 111 8.97 -19.71 -23.22
N HIS A 112 8.43 -19.41 -22.06
CA HIS A 112 8.15 -18.07 -21.57
C HIS A 112 8.66 -17.93 -20.14
N ILE A 113 9.31 -16.81 -19.84
CA ILE A 113 9.79 -16.46 -18.51
C ILE A 113 9.10 -15.16 -18.10
N ILE A 114 8.42 -15.16 -16.95
CA ILE A 114 7.79 -13.99 -16.37
C ILE A 114 8.62 -13.57 -15.15
N ILE A 115 9.22 -12.39 -15.20
CA ILE A 115 9.95 -11.79 -14.07
C ILE A 115 8.91 -11.10 -13.17
N ALA A 116 8.66 -11.68 -11.99
CA ALA A 116 7.77 -11.20 -10.97
C ALA A 116 8.52 -11.04 -9.63
N SER A 117 9.76 -10.59 -9.70
CA SER A 117 10.70 -10.52 -8.57
C SER A 117 10.32 -9.45 -7.52
N GLY A 118 9.39 -8.56 -7.86
CA GLY A 118 8.85 -7.59 -6.94
C GLY A 118 9.80 -6.44 -6.62
N SER A 119 9.80 -6.03 -5.36
CA SER A 119 10.58 -4.89 -4.88
C SER A 119 11.13 -5.15 -3.47
N GLU A 120 12.08 -4.32 -3.07
CA GLU A 120 12.64 -4.28 -1.72
C GLU A 120 12.64 -2.86 -1.15
N PRO A 121 12.73 -2.68 0.18
CA PRO A 121 12.82 -1.37 0.79
C PRO A 121 14.03 -0.57 0.25
N SER A 122 13.80 0.72 -0.05
CA SER A 122 14.89 1.63 -0.38
C SER A 122 15.62 2.06 0.89
N SER A 123 16.95 2.05 0.85
CA SER A 123 17.79 2.65 1.89
C SER A 123 18.12 4.11 1.55
N LEU A 124 18.44 4.89 2.58
CA LEU A 124 19.04 6.21 2.40
C LEU A 124 20.57 6.10 2.45
N PRO A 125 21.30 6.81 1.58
CA PRO A 125 22.76 6.83 1.63
C PRO A 125 23.29 7.20 3.03
N GLY A 126 24.23 6.43 3.54
CA GLY A 126 24.84 6.68 4.87
C GLY A 126 24.01 6.22 6.06
N ILE A 127 22.88 5.56 5.86
CA ILE A 127 22.10 4.94 6.94
C ILE A 127 22.24 3.43 6.85
N GLU A 128 22.87 2.85 7.86
CA GLU A 128 23.02 1.40 8.00
C GLU A 128 21.78 0.80 8.67
N ILE A 129 21.18 -0.20 8.01
CA ILE A 129 20.00 -0.92 8.49
C ILE A 129 20.47 -2.22 9.13
N ASP A 130 20.18 -2.40 10.42
CA ASP A 130 20.56 -3.59 11.20
C ASP A 130 19.36 -4.51 11.49
N GLU A 131 18.16 -4.12 11.08
CA GLU A 131 16.86 -4.77 11.33
C GLU A 131 16.57 -5.02 12.83
N LYS A 132 17.17 -4.24 13.71
CA LYS A 132 16.99 -4.27 15.17
C LYS A 132 16.70 -2.90 15.75
N THR A 133 17.61 -1.95 15.53
CA THR A 133 17.51 -0.56 16.00
C THR A 133 17.12 0.36 14.85
N VAL A 134 17.74 0.15 13.69
CA VAL A 134 17.39 0.81 12.43
C VAL A 134 16.80 -0.24 11.53
N VAL A 135 15.51 -0.15 11.31
CA VAL A 135 14.73 -1.20 10.65
C VAL A 135 14.06 -0.71 9.37
N THR A 136 13.85 -1.61 8.43
CA THR A 136 12.88 -1.45 7.38
C THR A 136 11.49 -1.85 7.86
N SER A 137 10.48 -1.87 6.96
CA SER A 137 9.17 -2.43 7.27
C SER A 137 9.25 -3.89 7.71
N THR A 138 10.23 -4.66 7.21
CA THR A 138 10.42 -6.07 7.58
C THR A 138 10.76 -6.20 9.07
N GLY A 139 11.79 -5.49 9.55
CA GLY A 139 12.15 -5.51 10.97
C GLY A 139 11.08 -4.88 11.85
N ALA A 140 10.44 -3.79 11.39
CA ALA A 140 9.36 -3.15 12.15
C ALA A 140 8.16 -4.08 12.38
N LEU A 141 7.87 -5.01 11.47
CA LEU A 141 6.83 -6.03 11.65
C LEU A 141 7.22 -7.14 12.62
N ALA A 142 8.50 -7.26 13.00
CA ALA A 142 9.06 -8.37 13.76
C ALA A 142 9.83 -7.93 15.01
N LEU A 143 9.58 -6.73 15.55
CA LEU A 143 10.25 -6.25 16.76
C LEU A 143 9.95 -7.18 17.94
N ASP A 144 10.98 -7.48 18.72
CA ASP A 144 10.86 -8.33 19.93
C ASP A 144 10.01 -7.69 21.04
N LYS A 145 9.96 -6.36 21.08
CA LYS A 145 9.21 -5.58 22.08
C LYS A 145 8.66 -4.29 21.47
N ILE A 146 7.62 -3.77 22.07
CA ILE A 146 7.08 -2.44 21.74
C ILE A 146 8.11 -1.39 22.22
N PRO A 147 8.65 -0.54 21.30
CA PRO A 147 9.61 0.51 21.70
C PRO A 147 8.89 1.64 22.46
N SER A 148 9.57 2.28 23.39
CA SER A 148 9.01 3.49 24.04
C SER A 148 8.98 4.67 23.10
N LYS A 149 10.00 4.80 22.22
CA LYS A 149 10.08 5.87 21.22
C LYS A 149 10.52 5.34 19.86
N MET A 150 9.80 5.75 18.82
CA MET A 150 10.09 5.40 17.42
C MET A 150 10.20 6.67 16.59
N VAL A 151 11.24 6.78 15.78
CA VAL A 151 11.33 7.76 14.69
C VAL A 151 11.05 7.05 13.38
N VAL A 152 10.11 7.59 12.60
CA VAL A 152 9.77 7.10 11.26
C VAL A 152 10.35 8.08 10.23
N ILE A 153 11.18 7.59 9.33
CA ILE A 153 11.74 8.36 8.22
C ILE A 153 10.91 8.09 6.98
N GLY A 154 10.10 9.08 6.57
CA GLY A 154 9.17 9.02 5.45
C GLY A 154 7.70 8.93 5.88
N ALA A 155 6.88 9.89 5.42
CA ALA A 155 5.44 9.96 5.65
C ALA A 155 4.62 9.36 4.50
N GLY A 156 5.14 8.31 3.86
CA GLY A 156 4.41 7.48 2.91
C GLY A 156 3.53 6.44 3.59
N VAL A 157 2.84 5.62 2.79
CA VAL A 157 1.87 4.60 3.25
C VAL A 157 2.45 3.71 4.36
N ILE A 158 3.61 3.11 4.12
CA ILE A 158 4.24 2.15 5.05
C ILE A 158 4.60 2.83 6.38
N GLY A 159 5.21 4.03 6.33
CA GLY A 159 5.60 4.76 7.52
C GLY A 159 4.40 5.16 8.38
N LEU A 160 3.31 5.58 7.77
CA LEU A 160 2.09 6.00 8.48
C LEU A 160 1.30 4.81 9.02
N GLU A 161 1.21 3.69 8.29
CA GLU A 161 0.57 2.47 8.78
C GLU A 161 1.29 1.91 10.00
N LEU A 162 2.59 1.66 9.91
CA LEU A 162 3.36 1.08 11.01
C LEU A 162 3.52 2.08 12.16
N GLY A 163 3.73 3.37 11.87
CA GLY A 163 3.71 4.43 12.87
C GLY A 163 2.40 4.46 13.67
N SER A 164 1.25 4.28 12.99
CA SER A 164 -0.07 4.22 13.64
C SER A 164 -0.23 2.96 14.51
N VAL A 165 0.28 1.80 14.07
CA VAL A 165 0.30 0.58 14.90
C VAL A 165 1.00 0.86 16.21
N TYR A 166 2.25 1.31 16.16
CA TYR A 166 3.06 1.53 17.36
C TYR A 166 2.53 2.66 18.24
N ALA A 167 1.99 3.74 17.66
CA ALA A 167 1.36 4.81 18.43
C ALA A 167 0.17 4.29 19.25
N ARG A 168 -0.70 3.44 18.68
CA ARG A 168 -1.83 2.80 19.39
C ARG A 168 -1.36 1.85 20.50
N LEU A 169 -0.16 1.28 20.35
CA LEU A 169 0.47 0.42 21.36
C LEU A 169 1.22 1.19 22.47
N GLY A 170 1.18 2.54 22.43
CA GLY A 170 1.77 3.40 23.46
C GLY A 170 3.16 3.94 23.16
N THR A 171 3.70 3.67 21.96
CA THR A 171 4.98 4.23 21.51
C THR A 171 4.84 5.73 21.21
N GLU A 172 5.79 6.56 21.67
CA GLU A 172 5.96 7.93 21.17
C GLU A 172 6.51 7.87 19.74
N VAL A 173 5.68 8.25 18.74
CA VAL A 173 6.05 8.19 17.33
C VAL A 173 6.26 9.60 16.77
N GLU A 174 7.45 9.85 16.20
CA GLU A 174 7.75 11.06 15.44
C GLU A 174 8.13 10.71 14.00
N VAL A 175 7.40 11.32 13.05
CA VAL A 175 7.58 11.13 11.61
C VAL A 175 8.39 12.31 11.06
N ILE A 176 9.53 12.01 10.41
CA ILE A 176 10.35 12.99 9.68
C ILE A 176 10.08 12.80 8.19
N GLU A 177 9.65 13.86 7.52
CA GLU A 177 9.32 13.84 6.09
C GLU A 177 10.13 14.92 5.35
N PHE A 178 10.71 14.52 4.22
CA PHE A 178 11.47 15.42 3.36
C PHE A 178 10.58 16.43 2.65
N LEU A 179 9.38 16.01 2.24
CA LEU A 179 8.40 16.87 1.58
C LEU A 179 7.64 17.74 2.58
N ASP A 180 6.91 18.72 2.09
CA ASP A 180 6.08 19.59 2.92
C ASP A 180 4.70 18.96 3.23
N ASP A 181 4.31 17.89 2.52
CA ASP A 181 3.05 17.15 2.69
C ASP A 181 3.30 15.65 2.87
N ILE A 182 2.34 14.94 3.49
CA ILE A 182 2.36 13.47 3.64
C ILE A 182 1.79 12.79 2.39
N THR A 183 2.04 11.49 2.22
CA THR A 183 1.44 10.66 1.15
C THR A 183 1.46 11.32 -0.23
N PRO A 184 2.65 11.60 -0.80
CA PRO A 184 2.78 12.31 -2.07
C PRO A 184 2.01 11.60 -3.18
N GLY A 185 1.34 12.37 -4.04
CA GLY A 185 0.52 11.87 -5.14
C GLY A 185 -0.96 11.65 -4.78
N MET A 186 -1.36 11.78 -3.52
CA MET A 186 -2.77 11.80 -3.11
C MET A 186 -3.37 13.20 -3.23
N ASP A 187 -4.70 13.27 -3.32
CA ASP A 187 -5.45 14.54 -3.33
C ASP A 187 -5.08 15.42 -2.11
N GLY A 188 -4.81 16.69 -2.33
CA GLY A 188 -4.29 17.60 -1.32
C GLY A 188 -5.24 17.86 -0.16
N GLU A 189 -6.56 17.76 -0.36
CA GLU A 189 -7.54 17.89 0.73
C GLU A 189 -7.54 16.64 1.63
N VAL A 190 -7.36 15.47 1.02
CA VAL A 190 -7.17 14.21 1.76
C VAL A 190 -5.88 14.27 2.58
N GLN A 191 -4.76 14.68 2.00
CA GLN A 191 -3.47 14.81 2.70
C GLN A 191 -3.59 15.70 3.94
N LYS A 192 -4.18 16.89 3.81
CA LYS A 192 -4.39 17.85 4.92
C LYS A 192 -5.27 17.28 6.02
N THR A 193 -6.37 16.63 5.63
CA THR A 193 -7.31 16.01 6.58
C THR A 193 -6.65 14.85 7.30
N PHE A 194 -5.95 14.01 6.58
CA PHE A 194 -5.24 12.86 7.12
C PHE A 194 -4.15 13.26 8.11
N LEU A 195 -3.30 14.23 7.75
CA LEU A 195 -2.28 14.78 8.65
C LEU A 195 -2.89 15.33 9.95
N ARG A 196 -4.03 16.05 9.85
CA ARG A 196 -4.74 16.58 11.02
C ARG A 196 -5.24 15.45 11.93
N ILE A 197 -5.80 14.38 11.35
CA ILE A 197 -6.31 13.23 12.10
C ILE A 197 -5.16 12.48 12.79
N LEU A 198 -4.07 12.18 12.09
CA LEU A 198 -2.92 11.49 12.66
C LEU A 198 -2.27 12.30 13.81
N LYS A 199 -2.18 13.63 13.68
CA LYS A 199 -1.74 14.49 14.77
C LYS A 199 -2.67 14.43 15.99
N LYS A 200 -3.98 14.41 15.77
CA LYS A 200 -4.97 14.22 16.84
C LYS A 200 -4.84 12.88 17.54
N GLN A 201 -4.38 11.85 16.81
CA GLN A 201 -4.08 10.51 17.33
C GLN A 201 -2.71 10.42 18.04
N GLY A 202 -1.97 11.53 18.15
CA GLY A 202 -0.73 11.61 18.93
C GLY A 202 0.57 11.45 18.13
N LEU A 203 0.51 11.22 16.81
CA LEU A 203 1.71 11.20 15.99
C LEU A 203 2.29 12.61 15.85
N LYS A 204 3.59 12.74 16.03
CA LYS A 204 4.32 14.00 15.80
C LYS A 204 4.91 14.02 14.40
N PHE A 205 4.95 15.19 13.78
CA PHE A 205 5.43 15.34 12.40
C PHE A 205 6.43 16.48 12.29
N THR A 206 7.57 16.19 11.69
CA THR A 206 8.59 17.15 11.28
C THR A 206 8.68 17.13 9.75
N MET A 207 7.98 18.08 9.10
CA MET A 207 7.89 18.18 7.64
C MET A 207 9.00 19.09 7.08
N GLY A 208 9.34 18.91 5.78
CA GLY A 208 10.38 19.69 5.10
C GLY A 208 11.77 19.45 5.69
N ALA A 209 12.06 18.25 6.16
CA ALA A 209 13.28 17.90 6.88
C ALA A 209 14.04 16.76 6.20
N ALA A 210 15.33 16.96 5.96
CA ALA A 210 16.23 15.99 5.36
C ALA A 210 17.03 15.27 6.45
N VAL A 211 16.81 13.97 6.62
CA VAL A 211 17.65 13.15 7.50
C VAL A 211 19.05 13.05 6.89
N GLN A 212 20.07 13.28 7.70
CA GLN A 212 21.48 13.27 7.31
C GLN A 212 22.19 12.00 7.75
N SER A 213 21.90 11.52 8.95
CA SER A 213 22.53 10.32 9.51
C SER A 213 21.68 9.70 10.60
N VAL A 214 21.91 8.41 10.84
CA VAL A 214 21.42 7.68 12.01
C VAL A 214 22.62 7.00 12.67
N ALA A 215 22.92 7.37 13.89
CA ALA A 215 24.02 6.78 14.68
C ALA A 215 23.43 5.88 15.78
N VAL A 216 23.89 4.63 15.85
CA VAL A 216 23.47 3.68 16.89
C VAL A 216 24.54 3.57 17.95
N LYS A 217 24.17 3.81 19.21
CA LYS A 217 25.07 3.68 20.36
C LYS A 217 24.32 3.06 21.54
N LYS A 218 24.86 1.97 22.06
CA LYS A 218 24.29 1.22 23.22
C LYS A 218 22.80 0.86 23.04
N GLY A 219 22.41 0.44 21.81
CA GLY A 219 21.04 0.01 21.50
C GLY A 219 20.01 1.15 21.40
N LYS A 220 20.47 2.41 21.28
CA LYS A 220 19.64 3.57 20.96
C LYS A 220 20.13 4.24 19.69
N ALA A 221 19.22 4.79 18.91
CA ALA A 221 19.54 5.55 17.72
C ALA A 221 19.44 7.05 17.97
N THR A 222 20.36 7.81 17.38
CA THR A 222 20.27 9.27 17.27
C THR A 222 20.12 9.62 15.80
N VAL A 223 18.98 10.22 15.43
CA VAL A 223 18.67 10.68 14.08
C VAL A 223 19.03 12.14 13.96
N SER A 224 19.98 12.47 13.09
CA SER A 224 20.34 13.85 12.76
C SER A 224 19.62 14.28 11.47
N TYR A 225 18.96 15.43 11.49
CA TYR A 225 18.23 15.98 10.34
C TYR A 225 18.34 17.50 10.26
N VAL A 226 18.16 18.03 9.04
CA VAL A 226 18.20 19.46 8.74
C VAL A 226 16.83 19.90 8.23
N LYS A 227 16.28 20.99 8.79
CA LYS A 227 15.08 21.63 8.26
C LYS A 227 15.44 22.47 7.03
N ARG A 228 14.95 22.07 5.85
CA ARG A 228 15.31 22.67 4.55
C ARG A 228 15.16 24.21 4.49
N LYS A 229 14.15 24.76 5.18
CA LYS A 229 13.88 26.22 5.17
C LYS A 229 14.75 27.03 6.14
N LYS A 230 15.41 26.39 7.11
CA LYS A 230 16.15 27.07 8.19
C LYS A 230 17.62 26.69 8.29
N ASP A 231 18.05 25.69 7.52
CA ASP A 231 19.40 25.11 7.54
C ASP A 231 19.96 24.84 8.95
N THR A 232 19.06 24.42 9.86
CA THR A 232 19.40 24.10 11.24
C THR A 232 19.39 22.61 11.45
N THR A 233 20.48 22.09 12.02
CA THR A 233 20.62 20.68 12.41
C THR A 233 19.88 20.43 13.71
N HIS A 234 19.16 19.34 13.76
CA HIS A 234 18.44 18.83 14.92
C HIS A 234 18.76 17.37 15.14
N GLU A 235 18.64 16.91 16.37
CA GLU A 235 18.81 15.52 16.74
C GLU A 235 17.60 14.99 17.50
N LEU A 236 17.25 13.72 17.24
CA LEU A 236 16.21 12.98 17.95
C LEU A 236 16.76 11.63 18.37
N GLU A 237 16.59 11.31 19.64
CA GLU A 237 16.87 9.96 20.15
C GLU A 237 15.63 9.06 20.01
N ALA A 238 15.85 7.79 19.69
CA ALA A 238 14.81 6.77 19.59
C ALA A 238 15.33 5.39 20.01
N ASP A 239 14.41 4.53 20.44
CA ASP A 239 14.72 3.11 20.64
C ASP A 239 14.78 2.36 19.30
N VAL A 240 13.92 2.78 18.35
CA VAL A 240 13.84 2.21 16.99
C VAL A 240 13.68 3.33 15.97
N VAL A 241 14.35 3.19 14.84
CA VAL A 241 14.18 4.04 13.66
C VAL A 241 13.64 3.19 12.52
N LEU A 242 12.44 3.52 12.03
CA LEU A 242 11.85 2.91 10.84
C LEU A 242 12.22 3.72 9.60
N VAL A 243 12.96 3.13 8.68
CA VAL A 243 13.25 3.71 7.35
C VAL A 243 12.17 3.28 6.37
N ALA A 244 11.30 4.21 6.00
CA ALA A 244 10.12 4.00 5.14
C ALA A 244 10.10 4.99 3.96
N THR A 245 11.25 5.18 3.30
CA THR A 245 11.49 6.18 2.25
C THR A 245 11.13 5.70 0.84
N GLY A 246 10.46 4.56 0.72
CA GLY A 246 10.00 3.97 -0.53
C GLY A 246 10.56 2.58 -0.77
N ARG A 247 10.38 2.11 -2.00
CA ARG A 247 10.80 0.79 -2.46
C ARG A 247 11.52 0.91 -3.80
N ARG A 248 12.41 -0.02 -4.10
CA ARG A 248 13.05 -0.15 -5.41
C ARG A 248 12.75 -1.52 -6.03
N PRO A 249 12.72 -1.64 -7.37
CA PRO A 249 12.53 -2.93 -8.02
C PRO A 249 13.65 -3.90 -7.64
N TYR A 250 13.30 -5.15 -7.41
CA TYR A 250 14.28 -6.20 -7.14
C TYR A 250 14.66 -6.89 -8.44
N VAL A 251 15.82 -6.52 -8.99
CA VAL A 251 16.34 -7.03 -10.27
C VAL A 251 17.75 -7.61 -10.13
N ASP A 252 18.34 -7.50 -8.95
CA ASP A 252 19.69 -7.94 -8.67
C ASP A 252 19.82 -9.47 -8.80
N GLY A 253 20.91 -9.94 -9.40
CA GLY A 253 21.20 -11.38 -9.55
C GLY A 253 20.42 -12.11 -10.63
N LEU A 254 19.48 -11.45 -11.32
CA LEU A 254 18.67 -12.04 -12.39
C LEU A 254 19.46 -12.25 -13.70
N GLY A 255 20.61 -11.58 -13.90
CA GLY A 255 21.41 -11.67 -15.12
C GLY A 255 20.92 -10.79 -16.28
N LEU A 256 20.12 -9.74 -15.99
CA LEU A 256 19.44 -8.94 -17.00
C LEU A 256 20.38 -8.21 -17.96
N ASP A 257 21.50 -7.67 -17.46
CA ASP A 257 22.49 -6.96 -18.28
C ASP A 257 23.10 -7.86 -19.37
N ALA A 258 23.47 -9.09 -18.96
CA ALA A 258 24.05 -10.08 -19.89
C ALA A 258 23.04 -10.52 -20.96
N LEU A 259 21.75 -10.48 -20.67
CA LEU A 259 20.67 -10.80 -21.58
C LEU A 259 20.30 -9.63 -22.52
N GLY A 260 20.71 -8.40 -22.22
CA GLY A 260 20.30 -7.20 -22.94
C GLY A 260 18.88 -6.74 -22.59
N VAL A 261 18.36 -7.07 -21.43
CA VAL A 261 17.07 -6.54 -20.93
C VAL A 261 17.25 -5.09 -20.56
N THR A 262 16.43 -4.22 -21.15
CA THR A 262 16.51 -2.78 -20.93
C THR A 262 15.86 -2.36 -19.61
N LEU A 263 16.56 -1.53 -18.83
CA LEU A 263 16.06 -0.94 -17.58
C LEU A 263 15.79 0.56 -17.77
N THR A 264 14.85 1.09 -16.99
CA THR A 264 14.64 2.54 -16.85
C THR A 264 15.74 3.18 -16.00
N ALA A 265 15.83 4.50 -15.98
CA ALA A 265 16.74 5.24 -15.08
C ALA A 265 16.48 4.97 -13.58
N ARG A 266 15.30 4.42 -13.23
CA ARG A 266 14.94 4.01 -11.86
C ARG A 266 15.20 2.52 -11.59
N GLY A 267 15.85 1.81 -12.52
CA GLY A 267 16.15 0.38 -12.40
C GLY A 267 14.97 -0.57 -12.65
N GLN A 268 13.83 -0.07 -13.14
CA GLN A 268 12.67 -0.88 -13.49
C GLN A 268 12.87 -1.53 -14.86
N ILE A 269 12.36 -2.74 -15.05
CA ILE A 269 12.38 -3.42 -16.35
C ILE A 269 11.43 -2.70 -17.31
N GLN A 270 11.92 -2.35 -18.50
CA GLN A 270 11.07 -1.79 -19.55
C GLN A 270 10.28 -2.91 -20.23
N THR A 271 8.98 -2.69 -20.39
CA THR A 271 8.07 -3.58 -21.10
C THR A 271 7.23 -2.81 -22.10
N ASP A 272 6.75 -3.52 -23.13
CA ASP A 272 5.69 -3.01 -23.99
C ASP A 272 4.29 -3.18 -23.33
N ALA A 273 3.24 -2.85 -24.08
CA ALA A 273 1.85 -2.97 -23.62
C ALA A 273 1.39 -4.41 -23.36
N HIS A 274 2.19 -5.41 -23.78
CA HIS A 274 1.94 -6.82 -23.58
C HIS A 274 2.90 -7.46 -22.58
N TYR A 275 3.53 -6.64 -21.75
CA TYR A 275 4.50 -7.03 -20.72
C TYR A 275 5.79 -7.68 -21.25
N ALA A 276 6.01 -7.68 -22.59
CA ALA A 276 7.24 -8.21 -23.19
C ALA A 276 8.41 -7.24 -22.95
N THR A 277 9.56 -7.80 -22.56
CA THR A 277 10.81 -7.06 -22.43
C THR A 277 11.49 -6.90 -23.80
N SER A 278 12.65 -6.24 -23.84
CA SER A 278 13.49 -6.16 -25.05
C SER A 278 13.99 -7.53 -25.53
N VAL A 279 13.87 -8.59 -24.75
CA VAL A 279 14.34 -9.94 -25.07
C VAL A 279 13.15 -10.87 -25.33
N PRO A 280 13.02 -11.46 -26.54
CA PRO A 280 11.91 -12.33 -26.88
C PRO A 280 11.73 -13.50 -25.90
N GLY A 281 10.48 -13.75 -25.49
CA GLY A 281 10.14 -14.83 -24.56
C GLY A 281 10.33 -14.48 -23.08
N ILE A 282 10.82 -13.27 -22.77
CA ILE A 282 10.95 -12.76 -21.41
C ILE A 282 9.96 -11.61 -21.20
N TYR A 283 9.15 -11.74 -20.16
CA TYR A 283 8.11 -10.80 -19.73
C TYR A 283 8.42 -10.32 -18.31
N ALA A 284 7.85 -9.18 -17.93
CA ALA A 284 7.97 -8.68 -16.55
C ALA A 284 6.68 -8.02 -16.08
N ILE A 285 6.37 -8.15 -14.77
CA ILE A 285 5.16 -7.64 -14.13
C ILE A 285 5.43 -7.11 -12.71
N GLY A 286 4.45 -6.47 -12.14
CA GLY A 286 4.42 -6.04 -10.74
C GLY A 286 5.40 -4.92 -10.43
N ASP A 287 5.99 -4.97 -9.23
CA ASP A 287 6.89 -3.91 -8.75
C ASP A 287 8.21 -3.83 -9.53
N ALA A 288 8.55 -4.86 -10.32
CA ALA A 288 9.74 -4.88 -11.15
C ALA A 288 9.63 -3.97 -12.38
N ILE A 289 8.43 -3.58 -12.79
CA ILE A 289 8.16 -2.70 -13.95
C ILE A 289 7.61 -1.33 -13.53
N THR A 290 7.38 -0.46 -14.50
CA THR A 290 6.82 0.88 -14.28
C THR A 290 5.39 0.82 -13.73
N GLY A 291 5.02 1.78 -12.89
CA GLY A 291 3.71 1.93 -12.27
C GLY A 291 3.76 1.87 -10.74
N PRO A 292 2.62 1.95 -10.07
CA PRO A 292 2.55 1.86 -8.62
C PRO A 292 2.93 0.45 -8.14
N MET A 293 3.69 0.39 -7.03
CA MET A 293 4.10 -0.87 -6.43
C MET A 293 2.97 -1.41 -5.52
N LEU A 294 1.98 -2.02 -6.15
CA LEU A 294 0.75 -2.53 -5.52
C LEU A 294 0.53 -4.01 -5.88
N ALA A 295 0.17 -4.82 -4.90
CA ALA A 295 -0.04 -6.26 -5.09
C ALA A 295 -1.15 -6.55 -6.10
N HIS A 296 -2.31 -5.88 -6.00
CA HIS A 296 -3.43 -6.06 -6.93
C HIS A 296 -3.10 -5.62 -8.37
N LYS A 297 -2.26 -4.58 -8.57
CA LYS A 297 -1.72 -4.26 -9.91
C LYS A 297 -0.93 -5.44 -10.46
N ALA A 298 -0.04 -6.03 -9.65
CA ALA A 298 0.76 -7.16 -10.08
C ALA A 298 -0.08 -8.43 -10.35
N GLU A 299 -1.16 -8.62 -9.59
CA GLU A 299 -2.14 -9.71 -9.79
C GLU A 299 -2.86 -9.56 -11.13
N ASP A 300 -3.37 -8.37 -11.45
CA ASP A 300 -4.05 -8.10 -12.71
C ASP A 300 -3.09 -8.18 -13.91
N GLU A 301 -1.87 -7.66 -13.79
CA GLU A 301 -0.82 -7.85 -14.81
C GLU A 301 -0.45 -9.33 -14.99
N GLY A 302 -0.43 -10.10 -13.89
CA GLY A 302 -0.21 -11.54 -13.93
C GLY A 302 -1.31 -12.29 -14.68
N MET A 303 -2.57 -11.91 -14.48
CA MET A 303 -3.69 -12.44 -15.26
C MET A 303 -3.56 -12.06 -16.73
N ALA A 304 -3.36 -10.78 -17.04
CA ALA A 304 -3.25 -10.29 -18.40
C ALA A 304 -2.11 -10.96 -19.18
N VAL A 305 -0.90 -11.08 -18.60
CA VAL A 305 0.21 -11.75 -19.28
C VAL A 305 -0.06 -13.24 -19.50
N ALA A 306 -0.71 -13.91 -18.54
CA ALA A 306 -1.07 -15.32 -18.69
C ALA A 306 -2.11 -15.53 -19.81
N GLU A 307 -3.09 -14.67 -19.93
CA GLU A 307 -4.08 -14.65 -21.01
C GLU A 307 -3.42 -14.41 -22.38
N ILE A 308 -2.53 -13.41 -22.47
CA ILE A 308 -1.76 -13.13 -23.70
C ILE A 308 -0.94 -14.37 -24.12
N LEU A 309 -0.25 -15.03 -23.19
CA LEU A 309 0.54 -16.23 -23.46
C LEU A 309 -0.32 -17.45 -23.86
N ALA A 310 -1.59 -17.46 -23.46
CA ALA A 310 -2.59 -18.46 -23.86
C ALA A 310 -3.30 -18.08 -25.17
N GLY A 311 -2.96 -16.97 -25.82
CA GLY A 311 -3.58 -16.51 -27.07
C GLY A 311 -4.89 -15.76 -26.88
N GLN A 312 -5.16 -15.23 -25.69
CA GLN A 312 -6.31 -14.40 -25.34
C GLN A 312 -5.93 -12.91 -25.29
N ALA A 313 -6.92 -12.02 -25.19
CA ALA A 313 -6.71 -10.58 -25.04
C ALA A 313 -6.62 -10.20 -23.56
N GLY A 314 -5.41 -10.24 -22.99
CA GLY A 314 -5.16 -9.75 -21.64
C GLY A 314 -5.15 -8.20 -21.61
N HIS A 315 -5.78 -7.60 -20.59
CA HIS A 315 -5.88 -6.16 -20.45
C HIS A 315 -5.89 -5.73 -18.97
N VAL A 316 -5.24 -4.59 -18.68
CA VAL A 316 -5.31 -3.90 -17.38
C VAL A 316 -5.63 -2.43 -17.62
N ASN A 317 -6.64 -1.91 -16.93
CA ASN A 317 -6.98 -0.50 -16.96
C ASN A 317 -6.21 0.24 -15.86
N TYR A 318 -5.09 0.85 -16.20
CA TYR A 318 -4.24 1.56 -15.25
C TYR A 318 -4.86 2.84 -14.67
N ASP A 319 -5.90 3.39 -15.31
CA ASP A 319 -6.61 4.57 -14.81
C ASP A 319 -7.55 4.25 -13.65
N VAL A 320 -7.80 2.96 -13.39
CA VAL A 320 -8.77 2.50 -12.38
C VAL A 320 -8.12 1.64 -11.28
N ILE A 321 -6.80 1.69 -11.13
CA ILE A 321 -6.11 0.98 -10.05
C ILE A 321 -6.24 1.79 -8.75
N PRO A 322 -6.91 1.25 -7.70
CA PRO A 322 -7.08 1.97 -6.45
C PRO A 322 -5.80 1.94 -5.59
N GLY A 323 -5.52 3.04 -4.89
CA GLY A 323 -4.53 3.09 -3.82
C GLY A 323 -5.22 3.11 -2.46
N VAL A 324 -4.75 2.33 -1.49
CA VAL A 324 -5.35 2.27 -0.14
C VAL A 324 -4.29 2.36 0.94
N ILE A 325 -4.60 3.12 2.01
CA ILE A 325 -3.85 3.17 3.26
C ILE A 325 -4.77 2.66 4.37
N TYR A 326 -4.36 1.61 5.06
CA TYR A 326 -5.17 0.89 6.03
C TYR A 326 -5.01 1.40 7.48
N THR A 327 -4.77 2.68 7.64
CA THR A 327 -4.84 3.34 8.94
C THR A 327 -6.28 3.37 9.47
N HIS A 328 -6.53 4.03 10.57
CA HIS A 328 -7.89 4.33 11.02
C HIS A 328 -8.01 5.85 11.29
N PRO A 329 -8.85 6.58 10.51
CA PRO A 329 -9.60 6.12 9.34
C PRO A 329 -8.70 5.62 8.20
N GLU A 330 -9.27 4.80 7.32
CA GLU A 330 -8.60 4.40 6.08
C GLU A 330 -8.60 5.56 5.08
N VAL A 331 -7.65 5.50 4.13
CA VAL A 331 -7.61 6.41 2.99
C VAL A 331 -7.62 5.59 1.72
N ALA A 332 -8.49 5.93 0.76
CA ALA A 332 -8.52 5.27 -0.54
C ALA A 332 -8.65 6.31 -1.67
N THR A 333 -8.07 5.97 -2.82
CA THR A 333 -8.05 6.85 -4.00
C THR A 333 -8.12 6.01 -5.27
N VAL A 334 -8.79 6.53 -6.30
CA VAL A 334 -8.75 5.98 -7.66
C VAL A 334 -8.85 7.12 -8.66
N GLY A 335 -8.22 6.96 -9.82
CA GLY A 335 -8.23 7.97 -10.89
C GLY A 335 -7.40 9.22 -10.57
N GLN A 336 -7.79 10.35 -11.15
CA GLN A 336 -7.05 11.61 -11.09
C GLN A 336 -7.39 12.42 -9.83
N THR A 337 -6.37 13.09 -9.27
CA THR A 337 -6.57 14.07 -8.18
C THR A 337 -7.02 15.41 -8.73
N GLU A 338 -7.54 16.25 -7.85
CA GLU A 338 -7.95 17.62 -8.22
C GLU A 338 -6.76 18.45 -8.73
N GLU A 339 -5.57 18.24 -8.17
CA GLU A 339 -4.34 18.90 -8.61
C GLU A 339 -3.94 18.49 -10.02
N GLN A 340 -4.01 17.20 -10.33
CA GLN A 340 -3.73 16.66 -11.68
C GLN A 340 -4.70 17.21 -12.73
N LEU A 341 -5.99 17.29 -12.40
CA LEU A 341 -6.99 17.88 -13.29
C LEU A 341 -6.75 19.37 -13.54
N LYS A 342 -6.37 20.12 -12.51
CA LYS A 342 -5.98 21.55 -12.63
C LYS A 342 -4.74 21.73 -13.49
N GLU A 343 -3.71 20.92 -13.27
CA GLU A 343 -2.46 20.94 -14.06
C GLU A 343 -2.72 20.60 -15.52
N ALA A 344 -3.59 19.62 -15.79
CA ALA A 344 -4.01 19.24 -17.14
C ALA A 344 -4.96 20.25 -17.81
N GLY A 345 -5.43 21.29 -17.08
CA GLY A 345 -6.42 22.24 -17.57
C GLY A 345 -7.79 21.61 -17.86
N ARG A 346 -8.09 20.46 -17.28
CA ARG A 346 -9.34 19.74 -17.51
C ARG A 346 -10.45 20.32 -16.64
N ALA A 347 -11.57 20.73 -17.25
CA ALA A 347 -12.73 21.22 -16.54
C ALA A 347 -13.44 20.05 -15.81
N TYR A 348 -13.70 20.22 -14.53
CA TYR A 348 -14.31 19.20 -13.68
C TYR A 348 -15.31 19.79 -12.70
N LYS A 349 -16.16 18.93 -12.15
CA LYS A 349 -17.02 19.18 -10.98
C LYS A 349 -16.45 18.39 -9.81
N ALA A 350 -16.53 18.92 -8.60
CA ALA A 350 -16.12 18.24 -7.38
C ALA A 350 -17.30 18.13 -6.42
N GLY A 351 -17.73 16.92 -6.13
CA GLY A 351 -18.73 16.61 -5.12
C GLY A 351 -18.08 16.06 -3.86
N LYS A 352 -18.52 16.52 -2.70
CA LYS A 352 -17.96 16.08 -1.42
C LYS A 352 -19.05 15.87 -0.39
N PHE A 353 -18.91 14.80 0.42
CA PHE A 353 -19.79 14.54 1.55
C PHE A 353 -19.01 14.07 2.77
N SER A 354 -19.29 14.66 3.92
CA SER A 354 -18.64 14.32 5.20
C SER A 354 -19.33 13.14 5.88
N PHE A 355 -18.53 12.20 6.43
CA PHE A 355 -19.07 11.12 7.27
C PHE A 355 -19.80 11.62 8.53
N MET A 356 -19.62 12.89 8.91
CA MET A 356 -20.45 13.54 9.95
C MET A 356 -21.94 13.58 9.57
N GLY A 357 -22.30 13.55 8.29
CA GLY A 357 -23.68 13.42 7.79
C GLY A 357 -24.20 11.98 7.75
N ASN A 358 -23.32 10.97 7.88
CA ASN A 358 -23.66 9.57 7.73
C ASN A 358 -24.09 8.91 9.03
N GLY A 359 -25.32 8.37 9.11
CA GLY A 359 -25.88 7.76 10.32
C GLY A 359 -25.11 6.54 10.81
N ARG A 360 -24.64 5.67 9.89
CA ARG A 360 -23.84 4.49 10.23
C ARG A 360 -22.48 4.87 10.83
N ALA A 361 -21.84 5.90 10.27
CA ALA A 361 -20.56 6.40 10.76
C ALA A 361 -20.68 6.97 12.18
N LYS A 362 -21.75 7.71 12.46
CA LYS A 362 -22.04 8.20 13.83
C LYS A 362 -22.26 7.06 14.81
N ALA A 363 -23.06 6.05 14.45
CA ALA A 363 -23.33 4.88 15.29
C ALA A 363 -22.05 4.10 15.66
N ASN A 364 -21.05 4.11 14.76
CA ASN A 364 -19.81 3.36 14.92
C ASN A 364 -18.62 4.22 15.39
N PHE A 365 -18.84 5.45 15.86
CA PHE A 365 -17.78 6.40 16.27
C PHE A 365 -16.73 6.65 15.17
N ALA A 366 -17.10 6.51 13.89
CA ALA A 366 -16.22 6.57 12.74
C ALA A 366 -16.58 7.73 11.77
N ALA A 367 -17.02 8.87 12.33
CA ALA A 367 -17.52 9.99 11.54
C ALA A 367 -16.44 10.96 11.04
N ASP A 368 -15.15 10.70 11.33
CA ASP A 368 -14.04 11.51 10.81
C ASP A 368 -13.83 11.21 9.32
N GLY A 369 -13.72 12.29 8.51
CA GLY A 369 -13.39 12.20 7.10
C GLY A 369 -14.54 12.50 6.15
N PHE A 370 -14.33 12.14 4.88
CA PHE A 370 -15.26 12.46 3.78
C PHE A 370 -15.04 11.55 2.56
N VAL A 371 -16.02 11.57 1.66
CA VAL A 371 -15.91 11.10 0.28
C VAL A 371 -15.86 12.30 -0.65
N LYS A 372 -14.94 12.30 -1.63
CA LYS A 372 -14.81 13.30 -2.68
C LYS A 372 -14.82 12.60 -4.03
N ILE A 373 -15.69 13.04 -4.94
CA ILE A 373 -15.79 12.55 -6.32
C ILE A 373 -15.47 13.71 -7.26
N LEU A 374 -14.69 13.42 -8.28
CA LEU A 374 -14.34 14.35 -9.35
C LEU A 374 -14.99 13.85 -10.66
N ALA A 375 -15.78 14.66 -11.31
CA ALA A 375 -16.48 14.31 -12.55
C ALA A 375 -16.14 15.34 -13.64
N ASP A 376 -16.10 14.90 -14.88
CA ASP A 376 -15.91 15.76 -16.06
C ASP A 376 -17.05 16.79 -16.17
N ALA A 377 -16.72 18.06 -16.36
CA ALA A 377 -17.71 19.13 -16.36
C ALA A 377 -18.72 19.04 -17.48
N THR A 378 -18.39 18.37 -18.59
CA THR A 378 -19.22 18.27 -19.81
C THR A 378 -19.96 16.94 -19.88
N THR A 379 -19.24 15.83 -19.65
CA THR A 379 -19.78 14.47 -19.86
C THR A 379 -20.27 13.83 -18.57
N ASP A 380 -19.98 14.43 -17.42
CA ASP A 380 -20.24 13.92 -16.08
C ASP A 380 -19.53 12.58 -15.77
N ARG A 381 -18.65 12.07 -16.64
CA ARG A 381 -17.88 10.85 -16.37
C ARG A 381 -17.01 11.03 -15.13
N ILE A 382 -16.97 10.02 -14.29
CA ILE A 382 -16.15 10.01 -13.09
C ILE A 382 -14.67 9.98 -13.51
N LEU A 383 -13.89 10.94 -13.01
CA LEU A 383 -12.46 11.11 -13.28
C LEU A 383 -11.59 10.63 -12.13
N GLY A 384 -12.13 10.63 -10.93
CA GLY A 384 -11.45 10.18 -9.74
C GLY A 384 -12.32 10.24 -8.50
N ALA A 385 -11.92 9.49 -7.49
CA ALA A 385 -12.53 9.52 -6.18
C ALA A 385 -11.48 9.38 -5.07
N HIS A 386 -11.72 10.08 -3.97
CA HIS A 386 -10.81 10.15 -2.83
C HIS A 386 -11.61 10.05 -1.55
N ILE A 387 -11.34 9.03 -0.75
CA ILE A 387 -12.07 8.72 0.47
C ILE A 387 -11.10 8.74 1.64
N ILE A 388 -11.46 9.43 2.70
CA ILE A 388 -10.85 9.26 4.01
C ILE A 388 -11.98 9.00 4.99
N GLY A 389 -12.01 7.79 5.59
CA GLY A 389 -13.12 7.40 6.43
C GLY A 389 -13.13 5.91 6.76
N PRO A 390 -14.22 5.43 7.38
CA PRO A 390 -14.40 4.02 7.68
C PRO A 390 -14.53 3.19 6.39
N MET A 391 -13.86 2.04 6.34
CA MET A 391 -13.95 1.08 5.22
C MET A 391 -13.67 1.71 3.85
N ALA A 392 -12.78 2.73 3.80
CA ALA A 392 -12.49 3.41 2.54
C ALA A 392 -11.91 2.46 1.49
N GLY A 393 -11.12 1.46 1.91
CA GLY A 393 -10.58 0.43 1.04
C GLY A 393 -11.64 -0.45 0.38
N ASP A 394 -12.77 -0.69 1.04
CA ASP A 394 -13.90 -1.42 0.45
C ASP A 394 -14.80 -0.49 -0.37
N LEU A 395 -15.09 0.72 0.14
CA LEU A 395 -15.96 1.69 -0.52
C LEU A 395 -15.44 2.18 -1.87
N ILE A 396 -14.12 2.29 -2.04
CA ILE A 396 -13.53 2.76 -3.29
C ILE A 396 -13.86 1.86 -4.48
N HIS A 397 -14.11 0.55 -4.25
CA HIS A 397 -14.36 -0.40 -5.33
C HIS A 397 -15.70 -0.18 -6.03
N GLU A 398 -16.69 0.37 -5.37
CA GLU A 398 -17.93 0.82 -6.00
C GLU A 398 -17.63 1.85 -7.09
N VAL A 399 -16.75 2.81 -6.80
CA VAL A 399 -16.31 3.83 -7.75
C VAL A 399 -15.40 3.24 -8.83
N CYS A 400 -14.49 2.30 -8.48
CA CYS A 400 -13.67 1.60 -9.48
C CYS A 400 -14.54 0.89 -10.51
N VAL A 401 -15.57 0.15 -10.08
CA VAL A 401 -16.51 -0.53 -10.99
C VAL A 401 -17.24 0.48 -11.87
N ALA A 402 -17.72 1.58 -11.30
CA ALA A 402 -18.37 2.64 -12.06
C ALA A 402 -17.42 3.26 -13.11
N MET A 403 -16.18 3.55 -12.74
CA MET A 403 -15.17 4.09 -13.66
C MET A 403 -14.80 3.11 -14.77
N GLU A 404 -14.64 1.81 -14.45
CA GLU A 404 -14.33 0.77 -15.44
C GLU A 404 -15.39 0.70 -16.55
N PHE A 405 -16.66 0.84 -16.19
CA PHE A 405 -17.77 0.89 -17.15
C PHE A 405 -18.03 2.30 -17.71
N GLY A 406 -17.24 3.30 -17.35
CA GLY A 406 -17.33 4.66 -17.87
C GLY A 406 -18.57 5.43 -17.40
N ALA A 407 -19.06 5.14 -16.20
CA ALA A 407 -20.23 5.76 -15.62
C ALA A 407 -20.05 7.26 -15.35
N ALA A 408 -21.19 7.96 -15.37
CA ALA A 408 -21.31 9.33 -14.90
C ALA A 408 -21.48 9.40 -13.36
N ALA A 409 -21.20 10.56 -12.76
CA ALA A 409 -21.47 10.77 -11.33
C ALA A 409 -22.99 10.64 -11.05
N GLU A 410 -23.84 11.04 -11.99
CA GLU A 410 -25.29 10.86 -11.88
C GLU A 410 -25.72 9.38 -11.78
N ASP A 411 -25.01 8.45 -12.43
CA ASP A 411 -25.32 7.01 -12.35
C ASP A 411 -25.14 6.50 -10.92
N LEU A 412 -24.06 6.88 -10.22
CA LEU A 412 -23.86 6.58 -8.80
C LEU A 412 -24.91 7.28 -7.92
N ALA A 413 -25.19 8.55 -8.18
CA ALA A 413 -26.16 9.35 -7.43
C ALA A 413 -27.58 8.77 -7.49
N ARG A 414 -27.98 8.18 -8.65
CA ARG A 414 -29.30 7.57 -8.88
C ARG A 414 -29.38 6.12 -8.45
N THR A 415 -28.26 5.44 -8.27
CA THR A 415 -28.25 4.06 -7.78
C THR A 415 -28.77 4.01 -6.35
N CYS A 416 -29.68 3.05 -6.07
CA CYS A 416 -30.22 2.87 -4.72
C CYS A 416 -29.14 2.26 -3.81
N HIS A 417 -28.84 2.94 -2.73
CA HIS A 417 -27.91 2.46 -1.69
C HIS A 417 -28.70 1.98 -0.47
N ALA A 418 -28.23 0.89 0.13
CA ALA A 418 -28.86 0.35 1.32
C ALA A 418 -28.68 1.30 2.53
N HIS A 419 -29.74 1.44 3.34
CA HIS A 419 -29.73 2.24 4.55
C HIS A 419 -29.81 1.35 5.81
N PRO A 420 -28.98 1.57 6.86
CA PRO A 420 -27.86 2.52 6.92
C PRO A 420 -26.53 1.86 6.51
N THR A 421 -25.78 2.50 5.64
CA THR A 421 -24.45 2.04 5.19
C THR A 421 -23.46 3.20 5.06
N TYR A 422 -22.17 2.88 4.98
CA TYR A 422 -21.14 3.86 4.64
C TYR A 422 -21.21 4.29 3.16
N SER A 423 -21.67 3.40 2.27
CA SER A 423 -21.81 3.66 0.82
C SER A 423 -22.77 4.83 0.52
N GLU A 424 -23.71 5.14 1.42
CA GLU A 424 -24.54 6.35 1.26
C GLU A 424 -23.69 7.63 1.18
N ALA A 425 -22.49 7.66 1.78
CA ALA A 425 -21.57 8.78 1.65
C ALA A 425 -21.00 8.91 0.23
N VAL A 426 -20.80 7.80 -0.48
CA VAL A 426 -20.40 7.80 -1.90
C VAL A 426 -21.52 8.38 -2.75
N ARG A 427 -22.75 7.92 -2.54
CA ARG A 427 -23.95 8.47 -3.22
C ARG A 427 -24.11 9.97 -2.99
N GLU A 428 -24.01 10.43 -1.74
CA GLU A 428 -24.14 11.84 -1.40
C GLU A 428 -23.04 12.70 -2.05
N ALA A 429 -21.80 12.19 -2.10
CA ALA A 429 -20.71 12.86 -2.80
C ALA A 429 -20.97 12.92 -4.33
N ALA A 430 -21.55 11.87 -4.91
CA ALA A 430 -21.97 11.86 -6.32
C ALA A 430 -23.10 12.88 -6.58
N LEU A 431 -24.12 12.96 -5.72
CA LEU A 431 -25.17 13.98 -5.77
C LEU A 431 -24.58 15.40 -5.70
N ALA A 432 -23.54 15.59 -4.89
CA ALA A 432 -22.87 16.89 -4.76
C ALA A 432 -22.08 17.33 -6.01
N CYS A 433 -21.84 16.43 -6.98
CA CYS A 433 -21.32 16.81 -8.31
C CYS A 433 -22.40 17.52 -9.16
N GLY A 434 -23.70 17.35 -8.84
CA GLY A 434 -24.85 17.94 -9.51
C GLY A 434 -25.56 19.00 -8.63
N ASP A 435 -26.78 18.67 -8.22
CA ASP A 435 -27.69 19.58 -7.52
C ASP A 435 -27.34 19.78 -6.02
N GLY A 436 -26.39 19.06 -5.49
CA GLY A 436 -25.96 19.10 -4.09
C GLY A 436 -26.32 17.82 -3.31
N ALA A 437 -25.55 17.57 -2.24
CA ALA A 437 -25.86 16.51 -1.29
C ALA A 437 -27.16 16.81 -0.52
N ILE A 438 -27.94 15.77 -0.19
CA ILE A 438 -29.25 15.93 0.48
C ILE A 438 -29.06 16.11 1.99
N HIS A 439 -28.08 15.41 2.59
CA HIS A 439 -27.89 15.35 4.03
C HIS A 439 -26.66 16.12 4.52
N SER A 440 -26.17 17.09 3.76
CA SER A 440 -25.00 17.94 4.11
C SER A 440 -25.41 19.19 4.89
#